data_f1381f61955ae8d59cbbbf02ae53eee2
#
_entry.id   f1381f61955ae8d59cbbbf02ae53eee2
#
_cell.length_a   1.000
_cell.length_b   1.000
_cell.length_c   1.000
_cell.angle_alpha   90.00
_cell.angle_beta   90.00
_cell.angle_gamma   90.00
#
_symmetry.space_group_name_H-M   'P 1'
#
loop_
_entity.id
_entity.type
_entity.pdbx_description
1 polymer ?
#
loop_
_entity_poly.entity_id
_entity_poly.type
_entity_poly.pdbx_seq_one_letter_code
_entity_poly.pdbx_strand_id
1 'polypeptide(L)'
;VAIAGFGDLGQRLARRLSARGHAVLGLRRRPLPAAGGIESRACDVGQLRPGQLADWGAETLVVALSPDQRSPEAYRRTYIEPLPGLPAALGTGLRRSVLVSSTAVYAEADGDWVDEQTPPAPERWNGALLWDAERCAADVLPGLVVARPSGLYGPGRSWLWRRALSGEPGDGRWTNRIHVDDAAAALAELLDLPSPQACYCLNDDAPSPEHVVLNGLRALRGLPAIAPASTQPRGRRVSNALLRGSGWAPCYPSWREGYAREAGSEH
;
A
#
# COMPACT_ATOMS: atom_id res chain seq x y z
N VAL A 1 -5.64 11.48 13.92
CA VAL A 1 -5.42 10.22 13.17
C VAL A 1 -4.24 9.47 13.78
N ALA A 2 -4.39 8.18 14.09
CA ALA A 2 -3.30 7.28 14.46
C ALA A 2 -2.85 6.45 13.26
N ILE A 3 -1.53 6.27 13.06
CA ILE A 3 -0.95 5.48 11.99
C ILE A 3 -0.07 4.37 12.61
N ALA A 4 -0.57 3.15 12.63
CA ALA A 4 0.19 1.97 13.00
C ALA A 4 1.03 1.51 11.79
N GLY A 5 2.36 1.55 11.92
CA GLY A 5 3.27 1.35 10.78
C GLY A 5 3.77 2.67 10.19
N PHE A 6 4.46 3.45 11.00
CA PHE A 6 4.99 4.76 10.62
C PHE A 6 6.32 4.65 9.86
N GLY A 7 6.29 3.82 8.79
CA GLY A 7 7.34 3.67 7.79
C GLY A 7 7.26 4.75 6.69
N ASP A 8 7.82 4.49 5.50
CA ASP A 8 7.84 5.46 4.40
C ASP A 8 6.43 5.86 3.95
N LEU A 9 5.54 4.89 3.69
CA LEU A 9 4.15 5.19 3.30
C LEU A 9 3.40 5.95 4.41
N GLY A 10 3.53 5.50 5.67
CA GLY A 10 2.89 6.15 6.82
C GLY A 10 3.36 7.60 7.02
N GLN A 11 4.65 7.88 6.82
CA GLN A 11 5.18 9.24 6.91
C GLN A 11 4.70 10.15 5.78
N ARG A 12 4.58 9.63 4.53
CA ARG A 12 4.04 10.39 3.40
C ARG A 12 2.56 10.72 3.63
N LEU A 13 1.80 9.76 4.12
CA LEU A 13 0.41 9.96 4.52
C LEU A 13 0.30 11.02 5.64
N ALA A 14 1.13 10.91 6.68
CA ALA A 14 1.14 11.85 7.79
C ALA A 14 1.36 13.30 7.36
N ARG A 15 2.33 13.55 6.46
CA ARG A 15 2.56 14.90 5.92
C ARG A 15 1.35 15.45 5.19
N ARG A 16 0.64 14.62 4.41
CA ARG A 16 -0.59 15.01 3.69
C ARG A 16 -1.72 15.33 4.65
N LEU A 17 -1.91 14.49 5.67
CA LEU A 17 -2.93 14.70 6.69
C LEU A 17 -2.64 15.95 7.53
N SER A 18 -1.38 16.14 7.94
CA SER A 18 -0.96 17.35 8.67
C SER A 18 -1.17 18.62 7.84
N ALA A 19 -0.87 18.59 6.53
CA ALA A 19 -1.14 19.72 5.62
C ALA A 19 -2.65 20.02 5.46
N ARG A 20 -3.52 19.05 5.75
CA ARG A 20 -4.99 19.20 5.81
C ARG A 20 -5.49 19.61 7.22
N GLY A 21 -4.60 19.86 8.17
CA GLY A 21 -4.93 20.30 9.53
C GLY A 21 -5.20 19.17 10.53
N HIS A 22 -4.97 17.90 10.16
CA HIS A 22 -5.13 16.79 11.09
C HIS A 22 -3.92 16.68 12.03
N ALA A 23 -4.18 16.46 13.33
CA ALA A 23 -3.17 15.96 14.25
C ALA A 23 -2.88 14.47 13.95
N VAL A 24 -1.60 14.10 13.86
CA VAL A 24 -1.18 12.76 13.47
C VAL A 24 -0.27 12.13 14.52
N LEU A 25 -0.61 10.91 14.94
CA LEU A 25 0.21 10.06 15.80
C LEU A 25 0.78 8.90 14.98
N GLY A 26 2.08 8.88 14.77
CA GLY A 26 2.79 7.77 14.15
C GLY A 26 3.30 6.75 15.17
N LEU A 27 2.93 5.48 15.01
CA LEU A 27 3.37 4.39 15.87
C LEU A 27 4.46 3.57 15.19
N ARG A 28 5.63 3.49 15.82
CA ARG A 28 6.79 2.76 15.31
C ARG A 28 7.76 2.39 16.44
N ARG A 29 8.56 1.35 16.23
CA ARG A 29 9.55 0.89 17.22
C ARG A 29 10.63 1.93 17.56
N ARG A 30 11.05 2.76 16.60
CA ARG A 30 12.01 3.85 16.78
C ARG A 30 11.35 5.17 16.42
N PRO A 31 11.01 6.04 17.37
CA PRO A 31 10.29 7.27 17.11
C PRO A 31 11.11 8.26 16.28
N LEU A 32 10.44 9.17 15.63
CA LEU A 32 11.03 10.32 14.94
C LEU A 32 10.77 11.58 15.77
N PRO A 33 11.59 12.63 15.63
CA PRO A 33 11.27 13.93 16.19
C PRO A 33 9.90 14.42 15.73
N ALA A 34 9.17 15.06 16.63
CA ALA A 34 7.90 15.69 16.29
C ALA A 34 8.11 16.86 15.33
N ALA A 35 7.26 17.00 14.32
CA ALA A 35 7.31 18.11 13.36
C ALA A 35 5.93 18.34 12.73
N GLY A 36 5.54 19.62 12.57
CA GLY A 36 4.40 20.01 11.76
C GLY A 36 3.07 19.36 12.16
N GLY A 37 2.76 19.24 13.46
CA GLY A 37 1.54 18.57 13.93
C GLY A 37 1.58 17.04 13.86
N ILE A 38 2.76 16.47 13.57
CA ILE A 38 3.00 15.02 13.55
C ILE A 38 3.80 14.65 14.80
N GLU A 39 3.23 13.80 15.64
CA GLU A 39 3.92 13.16 16.76
C GLU A 39 4.25 11.72 16.40
N SER A 40 5.37 11.19 16.92
CA SER A 40 5.64 9.76 16.82
C SER A 40 5.96 9.18 18.19
N ARG A 41 5.36 8.03 18.51
CA ARG A 41 5.60 7.30 19.75
C ARG A 41 6.32 5.98 19.49
N ALA A 42 7.28 5.71 20.36
CA ALA A 42 7.95 4.40 20.40
C ALA A 42 6.96 3.34 20.86
N CYS A 43 6.60 2.41 19.98
CA CYS A 43 5.75 1.32 20.37
C CYS A 43 5.94 0.11 19.44
N ASP A 44 5.84 -1.07 20.00
CA ASP A 44 5.60 -2.30 19.27
C ASP A 44 4.09 -2.53 19.26
N VAL A 45 3.49 -2.41 18.08
CA VAL A 45 2.03 -2.53 17.92
C VAL A 45 1.49 -3.93 18.27
N GLY A 46 2.35 -4.95 18.25
CA GLY A 46 2.01 -6.30 18.71
C GLY A 46 2.00 -6.46 20.23
N GLN A 47 2.42 -5.46 20.99
CA GLN A 47 2.54 -5.50 22.46
C GLN A 47 1.77 -4.36 23.16
N LEU A 48 0.82 -3.75 22.47
CA LEU A 48 0.00 -2.68 23.03
C LEU A 48 -0.92 -3.19 24.14
N ARG A 49 -1.03 -2.40 25.20
CA ARG A 49 -1.96 -2.64 26.31
C ARG A 49 -3.23 -1.80 26.14
N PRO A 50 -4.37 -2.27 26.63
CA PRO A 50 -5.61 -1.48 26.62
C PRO A 50 -5.39 -0.10 27.24
N GLY A 51 -5.90 0.94 26.58
CA GLY A 51 -5.81 2.33 27.04
C GLY A 51 -4.44 2.99 26.92
N GLN A 52 -3.40 2.29 26.45
CA GLN A 52 -2.03 2.82 26.40
C GLN A 52 -1.88 4.09 25.55
N LEU A 53 -2.75 4.30 24.58
CA LEU A 53 -2.76 5.43 23.64
C LEU A 53 -4.07 6.22 23.70
N ALA A 54 -4.91 5.99 24.71
CA ALA A 54 -6.22 6.62 24.83
C ALA A 54 -6.13 8.16 25.06
N ASP A 55 -5.04 8.62 25.66
CA ASP A 55 -4.73 10.03 25.89
C ASP A 55 -4.63 10.84 24.58
N TRP A 56 -4.34 10.17 23.46
CA TRP A 56 -4.30 10.83 22.15
C TRP A 56 -5.70 11.19 21.60
N GLY A 57 -6.75 10.45 21.99
CA GLY A 57 -8.10 10.67 21.48
C GLY A 57 -8.27 10.39 19.99
N ALA A 58 -7.66 9.32 19.47
CA ALA A 58 -7.74 9.00 18.06
C ALA A 58 -9.16 8.59 17.63
N GLU A 59 -9.72 9.28 16.63
CA GLU A 59 -11.00 8.91 15.98
C GLU A 59 -10.80 8.05 14.74
N THR A 60 -9.59 8.07 14.18
CA THR A 60 -9.25 7.36 12.94
C THR A 60 -7.95 6.61 13.10
N LEU A 61 -7.91 5.37 12.62
CA LEU A 61 -6.74 4.50 12.59
C LEU A 61 -6.37 4.12 11.15
N VAL A 62 -5.10 4.25 10.81
CA VAL A 62 -4.53 3.63 9.59
C VAL A 62 -3.55 2.55 10.00
N VAL A 63 -3.75 1.33 9.51
CA VAL A 63 -2.84 0.20 9.71
C VAL A 63 -2.04 0.00 8.43
N ALA A 64 -0.78 0.47 8.43
CA ALA A 64 0.15 0.43 7.30
C ALA A 64 1.45 -0.30 7.68
N LEU A 65 1.30 -1.46 8.29
CA LEU A 65 2.41 -2.29 8.75
C LEU A 65 3.13 -2.95 7.58
N SER A 66 4.40 -3.32 7.78
CA SER A 66 5.19 -4.07 6.81
C SER A 66 6.09 -5.05 7.57
N PRO A 67 6.15 -6.33 7.15
CA PRO A 67 6.98 -7.31 7.80
C PRO A 67 8.46 -7.04 7.54
N ASP A 68 9.28 -7.40 8.50
CA ASP A 68 10.75 -7.31 8.41
C ASP A 68 11.34 -8.47 7.59
N GLN A 69 10.61 -9.57 7.46
CA GLN A 69 11.02 -10.76 6.72
C GLN A 69 9.87 -11.28 5.86
N ARG A 70 10.21 -11.95 4.76
CA ARG A 70 9.23 -12.59 3.88
C ARG A 70 9.03 -14.05 4.29
N SER A 71 8.40 -14.27 5.45
CA SER A 71 7.99 -15.58 5.92
C SER A 71 6.54 -15.58 6.40
N PRO A 72 5.86 -16.74 6.44
CA PRO A 72 4.48 -16.83 6.96
C PRO A 72 4.35 -16.33 8.40
N GLU A 73 5.34 -16.62 9.25
CA GLU A 73 5.38 -16.22 10.65
C GLU A 73 5.49 -14.70 10.81
N ALA A 74 6.39 -14.06 10.02
CA ALA A 74 6.56 -12.61 10.02
C ALA A 74 5.30 -11.90 9.51
N TYR A 75 4.62 -12.46 8.49
CA TYR A 75 3.37 -11.91 7.98
C TYR A 75 2.26 -12.03 9.00
N ARG A 76 2.07 -13.17 9.66
CA ARG A 76 1.06 -13.37 10.70
C ARG A 76 1.29 -12.41 11.87
N ARG A 77 2.51 -12.36 12.40
CA ARG A 77 2.92 -11.45 13.49
C ARG A 77 2.69 -9.97 13.13
N THR A 78 2.84 -9.61 11.87
CA THR A 78 2.75 -8.20 11.43
C THR A 78 1.34 -7.80 11.05
N TYR A 79 0.62 -8.63 10.31
CA TYR A 79 -0.64 -8.23 9.70
C TYR A 79 -1.88 -8.70 10.48
N ILE A 80 -1.77 -9.75 11.30
CA ILE A 80 -2.95 -10.35 11.96
C ILE A 80 -2.91 -10.10 13.46
N GLU A 81 -1.85 -10.53 14.13
CA GLU A 81 -1.75 -10.53 15.59
C GLU A 81 -1.94 -9.15 16.25
N PRO A 82 -1.50 -8.01 15.67
CA PRO A 82 -1.69 -6.71 16.29
C PRO A 82 -3.13 -6.18 16.21
N LEU A 83 -3.94 -6.65 15.25
CA LEU A 83 -5.23 -6.03 14.92
C LEU A 83 -6.20 -5.96 16.10
N PRO A 84 -6.41 -7.03 16.91
CA PRO A 84 -7.35 -6.97 18.01
C PRO A 84 -6.94 -6.00 19.14
N GLY A 85 -5.63 -5.79 19.32
CA GLY A 85 -5.10 -4.90 20.37
C GLY A 85 -5.19 -3.41 20.03
N LEU A 86 -5.23 -3.03 18.76
CA LEU A 86 -5.19 -1.65 18.32
C LEU A 86 -6.39 -0.80 18.81
N PRO A 87 -7.66 -1.22 18.62
CA PRO A 87 -8.80 -0.46 19.13
C PRO A 87 -8.78 -0.33 20.64
N ALA A 88 -8.46 -1.40 21.36
CA ALA A 88 -8.40 -1.39 22.81
C ALA A 88 -7.33 -0.43 23.35
N ALA A 89 -6.20 -0.31 22.66
CA ALA A 89 -5.12 0.61 23.04
C ALA A 89 -5.47 2.08 22.77
N LEU A 90 -6.20 2.36 21.69
CA LEU A 90 -6.60 3.72 21.29
C LEU A 90 -7.83 4.24 22.05
N GLY A 91 -8.62 3.35 22.66
CA GLY A 91 -9.81 3.71 23.43
C GLY A 91 -11.09 3.80 22.59
N THR A 92 -12.16 4.27 23.19
CA THR A 92 -13.54 4.19 22.66
C THR A 92 -13.87 5.27 21.60
N GLY A 93 -12.95 6.18 21.31
CA GLY A 93 -13.15 7.27 20.34
C GLY A 93 -13.03 6.85 18.87
N LEU A 94 -12.44 5.66 18.62
CA LEU A 94 -12.17 5.17 17.26
C LEU A 94 -13.47 4.89 16.50
N ARG A 95 -13.64 5.53 15.34
CA ARG A 95 -14.85 5.44 14.51
C ARG A 95 -14.57 4.92 13.11
N ARG A 96 -13.36 5.14 12.60
CA ARG A 96 -12.96 4.78 11.23
C ARG A 96 -11.59 4.13 11.24
N SER A 97 -11.44 3.11 10.43
CA SER A 97 -10.15 2.43 10.25
C SER A 97 -9.86 2.20 8.77
N VAL A 98 -8.59 2.33 8.37
CA VAL A 98 -8.12 1.93 7.04
C VAL A 98 -7.04 0.88 7.22
N LEU A 99 -7.26 -0.30 6.66
CA LEU A 99 -6.24 -1.35 6.57
C LEU A 99 -5.55 -1.30 5.22
N VAL A 100 -4.24 -1.11 5.21
CA VAL A 100 -3.42 -1.26 4.02
C VAL A 100 -3.09 -2.74 3.82
N SER A 101 -3.83 -3.38 2.90
CA SER A 101 -3.66 -4.77 2.45
C SER A 101 -2.82 -4.83 1.17
N SER A 102 -3.20 -5.64 0.20
CA SER A 102 -2.56 -5.72 -1.12
C SER A 102 -3.47 -6.37 -2.15
N THR A 103 -3.28 -6.05 -3.44
CA THR A 103 -3.87 -6.80 -4.55
C THR A 103 -3.38 -8.25 -4.65
N ALA A 104 -2.43 -8.68 -3.83
CA ALA A 104 -1.99 -10.09 -3.74
C ALA A 104 -3.08 -11.05 -3.26
N VAL A 105 -4.19 -10.55 -2.74
CA VAL A 105 -5.36 -11.35 -2.33
C VAL A 105 -6.14 -11.93 -3.52
N TYR A 106 -5.98 -11.39 -4.72
CA TYR A 106 -6.64 -11.88 -5.92
C TYR A 106 -5.88 -13.04 -6.56
N ALA A 107 -6.62 -13.96 -7.21
CA ALA A 107 -6.06 -15.02 -8.03
C ALA A 107 -5.37 -14.48 -9.29
N GLU A 108 -4.58 -15.30 -9.95
CA GLU A 108 -4.18 -15.07 -11.33
C GLU A 108 -5.42 -15.12 -12.24
N ALA A 109 -5.46 -14.32 -13.27
CA ALA A 109 -6.65 -14.11 -14.11
C ALA A 109 -6.29 -14.08 -15.62
N ASP A 110 -5.22 -14.74 -16.02
CA ASP A 110 -4.72 -14.86 -17.41
C ASP A 110 -4.70 -13.54 -18.20
N GLY A 111 -4.47 -12.45 -17.48
CA GLY A 111 -4.47 -11.10 -18.02
C GLY A 111 -5.82 -10.38 -17.94
N ASP A 112 -6.85 -10.98 -17.38
CA ASP A 112 -8.15 -10.35 -17.21
C ASP A 112 -8.15 -9.27 -16.13
N TRP A 113 -9.23 -8.47 -16.11
CA TRP A 113 -9.42 -7.42 -15.13
C TRP A 113 -10.00 -7.98 -13.83
N VAL A 114 -9.49 -7.46 -12.72
CA VAL A 114 -10.02 -7.64 -11.37
C VAL A 114 -10.25 -6.27 -10.73
N ASP A 115 -11.21 -6.21 -9.83
CA ASP A 115 -11.61 -5.00 -9.10
C ASP A 115 -12.03 -5.36 -7.67
N GLU A 116 -12.66 -4.42 -6.97
CA GLU A 116 -13.13 -4.59 -5.60
C GLU A 116 -14.26 -5.62 -5.47
N GLN A 117 -15.03 -5.88 -6.55
CA GLN A 117 -16.13 -6.86 -6.58
C GLN A 117 -15.60 -8.28 -6.85
N THR A 118 -14.39 -8.41 -7.38
CA THR A 118 -13.75 -9.70 -7.61
C THR A 118 -13.46 -10.39 -6.27
N PRO A 119 -13.99 -11.59 -6.02
CA PRO A 119 -13.73 -12.31 -4.77
C PRO A 119 -12.24 -12.60 -4.57
N PRO A 120 -11.68 -12.35 -3.37
CA PRO A 120 -10.32 -12.79 -3.05
C PRO A 120 -10.20 -14.31 -3.16
N ALA A 121 -9.20 -14.77 -3.88
CA ALA A 121 -8.84 -16.17 -4.06
C ALA A 121 -7.32 -16.33 -4.17
N PRO A 122 -6.57 -16.04 -3.10
CA PRO A 122 -5.11 -16.01 -3.14
C PRO A 122 -4.51 -17.40 -3.35
N GLU A 123 -3.65 -17.52 -4.37
CA GLU A 123 -2.94 -18.77 -4.68
C GLU A 123 -1.62 -18.91 -3.89
N ARG A 124 -1.10 -17.81 -3.36
CA ARG A 124 0.17 -17.78 -2.64
C ARG A 124 -0.06 -17.54 -1.16
N TRP A 125 0.78 -18.12 -0.31
CA TRP A 125 0.70 -18.02 1.15
C TRP A 125 0.65 -16.56 1.66
N ASN A 126 1.39 -15.64 1.01
CA ASN A 126 1.39 -14.24 1.42
C ASN A 126 0.06 -13.53 1.12
N GLY A 127 -0.58 -13.86 0.00
CA GLY A 127 -1.92 -13.40 -0.32
C GLY A 127 -2.97 -13.98 0.64
N ALA A 128 -2.84 -15.27 0.97
CA ALA A 128 -3.74 -15.93 1.94
C ALA A 128 -3.67 -15.27 3.32
N LEU A 129 -2.48 -14.97 3.83
CA LEU A 129 -2.32 -14.29 5.12
C LEU A 129 -2.82 -12.84 5.10
N LEU A 130 -2.69 -12.14 3.97
CA LEU A 130 -3.29 -10.80 3.82
C LEU A 130 -4.81 -10.87 3.79
N TRP A 131 -5.39 -11.88 3.14
CA TRP A 131 -6.83 -12.11 3.16
C TRP A 131 -7.32 -12.48 4.56
N ASP A 132 -6.59 -13.30 5.30
CA ASP A 132 -6.86 -13.58 6.72
C ASP A 132 -6.81 -12.30 7.58
N ALA A 133 -5.87 -11.40 7.30
CA ALA A 133 -5.77 -10.10 7.97
C ALA A 133 -6.97 -9.19 7.66
N GLU A 134 -7.45 -9.15 6.41
CA GLU A 134 -8.66 -8.39 6.05
C GLU A 134 -9.89 -8.91 6.80
N ARG A 135 -10.06 -10.24 6.92
CA ARG A 135 -11.16 -10.86 7.69
C ARG A 135 -11.06 -10.54 9.17
N CYS A 136 -9.87 -10.72 9.76
CA CYS A 136 -9.64 -10.36 11.15
C CYS A 136 -9.93 -8.87 11.41
N ALA A 137 -9.48 -7.99 10.52
CA ALA A 137 -9.74 -6.56 10.63
C ALA A 137 -11.24 -6.23 10.58
N ALA A 138 -12.00 -6.93 9.73
CA ALA A 138 -13.45 -6.74 9.62
C ALA A 138 -14.18 -7.06 10.93
N ASP A 139 -13.68 -8.02 11.69
CA ASP A 139 -14.26 -8.42 12.98
C ASP A 139 -13.92 -7.43 14.12
N VAL A 140 -12.78 -6.72 14.04
CA VAL A 140 -12.25 -5.97 15.20
C VAL A 140 -12.10 -4.47 14.98
N LEU A 141 -12.00 -3.98 13.74
CA LEU A 141 -11.75 -2.57 13.45
C LEU A 141 -13.05 -1.84 13.11
N PRO A 142 -13.44 -0.79 13.84
CA PRO A 142 -14.66 -0.04 13.57
C PRO A 142 -14.53 0.76 12.26
N GLY A 143 -15.61 0.82 11.48
CA GLY A 143 -15.69 1.61 10.25
C GLY A 143 -14.58 1.26 9.27
N LEU A 144 -14.27 -0.03 9.10
CA LEU A 144 -13.16 -0.51 8.30
C LEU A 144 -13.34 -0.19 6.81
N VAL A 145 -12.27 0.35 6.23
CA VAL A 145 -12.06 0.44 4.79
C VAL A 145 -10.76 -0.33 4.46
N VAL A 146 -10.82 -1.26 3.54
CA VAL A 146 -9.64 -1.99 3.06
C VAL A 146 -9.05 -1.27 1.86
N ALA A 147 -7.78 -0.89 1.94
CA ALA A 147 -7.02 -0.38 0.81
C ALA A 147 -6.10 -1.49 0.29
N ARG A 148 -6.25 -1.88 -0.98
CA ARG A 148 -5.44 -2.91 -1.65
C ARG A 148 -4.48 -2.26 -2.65
N PRO A 149 -3.32 -1.72 -2.21
CA PRO A 149 -2.33 -1.21 -3.15
C PRO A 149 -1.74 -2.33 -4.00
N SER A 150 -1.46 -2.00 -5.25
CA SER A 150 -0.61 -2.78 -6.13
C SER A 150 0.86 -2.61 -5.76
N GLY A 151 1.78 -3.06 -6.60
CA GLY A 151 3.21 -2.94 -6.33
C GLY A 151 3.64 -1.49 -6.10
N LEU A 152 3.99 -1.13 -4.88
CA LEU A 152 4.48 0.21 -4.57
C LEU A 152 5.84 0.45 -5.22
N TYR A 153 5.97 1.55 -5.97
CA TYR A 153 7.24 2.01 -6.50
C TYR A 153 7.49 3.47 -6.12
N GLY A 154 8.68 4.00 -6.41
CA GLY A 154 9.06 5.35 -6.05
C GLY A 154 10.38 5.37 -5.28
N PRO A 155 10.81 6.52 -4.75
CA PRO A 155 12.08 6.71 -4.08
C PRO A 155 12.36 5.64 -3.02
N GLY A 156 13.56 5.06 -3.07
CA GLY A 156 13.99 3.99 -2.17
C GLY A 156 13.53 2.57 -2.55
N ARG A 157 12.79 2.39 -3.66
CA ARG A 157 12.26 1.11 -4.16
C ARG A 157 12.91 0.68 -5.46
N SER A 158 14.19 0.32 -5.41
CA SER A 158 15.03 0.06 -6.57
C SER A 158 14.93 -1.35 -7.18
N TRP A 159 14.00 -2.21 -6.71
CA TRP A 159 13.96 -3.61 -7.13
C TRP A 159 13.75 -3.78 -8.65
N LEU A 160 12.80 -3.07 -9.25
CA LEU A 160 12.54 -3.12 -10.69
C LEU A 160 13.72 -2.51 -11.49
N TRP A 161 14.31 -1.42 -11.01
CA TRP A 161 15.52 -0.86 -11.60
C TRP A 161 16.65 -1.90 -11.65
N ARG A 162 16.92 -2.58 -10.53
CA ARG A 162 17.96 -3.62 -10.48
C ARG A 162 17.69 -4.74 -11.49
N ARG A 163 16.46 -5.22 -11.59
CA ARG A 163 16.08 -6.23 -12.57
C ARG A 163 16.24 -5.75 -14.01
N ALA A 164 15.80 -4.54 -14.32
CA ALA A 164 15.95 -3.97 -15.65
C ALA A 164 17.42 -3.83 -16.05
N LEU A 165 18.28 -3.40 -15.11
CA LEU A 165 19.71 -3.18 -15.35
C LEU A 165 20.53 -4.48 -15.36
N SER A 166 20.11 -5.54 -14.65
CA SER A 166 20.77 -6.85 -14.70
C SER A 166 20.58 -7.58 -16.02
N GLY A 167 19.70 -7.11 -16.88
CA GLY A 167 19.43 -7.75 -18.17
C GLY A 167 18.49 -8.93 -18.08
N GLU A 168 17.74 -9.07 -16.99
CA GLU A 168 16.70 -10.11 -16.89
C GLU A 168 15.60 -9.88 -17.93
N PRO A 169 15.25 -10.88 -18.74
CA PRO A 169 14.09 -10.78 -19.60
C PRO A 169 12.82 -10.79 -18.75
N GLY A 170 11.91 -9.87 -19.01
CA GLY A 170 10.55 -9.97 -18.50
C GLY A 170 9.70 -10.92 -19.33
N ASP A 171 8.52 -11.20 -18.87
CA ASP A 171 7.55 -12.02 -19.59
C ASP A 171 6.23 -11.28 -19.87
N GLY A 172 5.22 -12.00 -20.40
CA GLY A 172 3.89 -11.50 -20.70
C GLY A 172 2.99 -11.31 -19.47
N ARG A 173 3.50 -11.51 -18.27
CA ARG A 173 2.74 -11.35 -17.04
C ARG A 173 2.32 -9.90 -16.83
N TRP A 174 1.03 -9.64 -16.70
CA TRP A 174 0.50 -8.36 -16.32
C TRP A 174 0.90 -8.00 -14.88
N THR A 175 1.41 -6.82 -14.73
CA THR A 175 1.87 -6.27 -13.45
C THR A 175 1.23 -4.92 -13.21
N ASN A 176 0.88 -4.67 -11.96
CA ASN A 176 0.17 -3.48 -11.52
C ASN A 176 1.02 -2.76 -10.49
N ARG A 177 0.93 -1.44 -10.46
CA ARG A 177 1.71 -0.64 -9.53
C ARG A 177 1.05 0.69 -9.23
N ILE A 178 1.56 1.35 -8.20
CA ILE A 178 1.19 2.71 -7.84
C ILE A 178 2.42 3.40 -7.25
N HIS A 179 2.63 4.66 -7.61
CA HIS A 179 3.67 5.46 -6.98
C HIS A 179 3.36 5.66 -5.49
N VAL A 180 4.38 5.61 -4.62
CA VAL A 180 4.17 5.68 -3.17
C VAL A 180 3.52 6.99 -2.72
N ASP A 181 3.78 8.10 -3.43
CA ASP A 181 3.12 9.38 -3.16
C ASP A 181 1.64 9.36 -3.55
N ASP A 182 1.29 8.67 -4.63
CA ASP A 182 -0.09 8.50 -5.06
C ASP A 182 -0.85 7.54 -4.14
N ALA A 183 -0.19 6.49 -3.65
CA ALA A 183 -0.77 5.62 -2.64
C ALA A 183 -1.05 6.39 -1.33
N ALA A 184 -0.13 7.25 -0.90
CA ALA A 184 -0.35 8.10 0.27
C ALA A 184 -1.48 9.13 0.04
N ALA A 185 -1.61 9.66 -1.19
CA ALA A 185 -2.70 10.56 -1.56
C ALA A 185 -4.05 9.83 -1.54
N ALA A 186 -4.09 8.61 -2.12
CA ALA A 186 -5.29 7.77 -2.10
C ALA A 186 -5.74 7.46 -0.67
N LEU A 187 -4.82 7.06 0.20
CA LEU A 187 -5.14 6.80 1.61
C LEU A 187 -5.69 8.04 2.32
N ALA A 188 -5.13 9.23 2.06
CA ALA A 188 -5.66 10.46 2.62
C ALA A 188 -7.07 10.78 2.10
N GLU A 189 -7.34 10.51 0.81
CA GLU A 189 -8.68 10.67 0.22
C GLU A 189 -9.70 9.74 0.87
N LEU A 190 -9.36 8.46 1.04
CA LEU A 190 -10.25 7.47 1.68
C LEU A 190 -10.64 7.87 3.11
N LEU A 191 -9.77 8.59 3.83
CA LEU A 191 -10.07 9.06 5.18
C LEU A 191 -11.07 10.22 5.19
N ASP A 192 -11.09 11.03 4.14
CA ASP A 192 -11.96 12.20 4.02
C ASP A 192 -13.32 11.88 3.37
N LEU A 193 -13.47 10.72 2.73
CA LEU A 193 -14.75 10.32 2.13
C LEU A 193 -15.84 10.20 3.21
N PRO A 194 -16.99 10.86 3.03
CA PRO A 194 -18.08 10.80 4.01
C PRO A 194 -18.70 9.39 4.12
N SER A 195 -18.78 8.67 3.00
CA SER A 195 -19.35 7.32 2.90
C SER A 195 -18.48 6.45 2.01
N PRO A 196 -17.30 6.00 2.48
CA PRO A 196 -16.45 5.14 1.67
C PRO A 196 -17.06 3.76 1.47
N GLN A 197 -16.71 3.12 0.35
CA GLN A 197 -16.96 1.69 0.15
C GLN A 197 -16.04 0.85 1.05
N ALA A 198 -16.39 -0.42 1.25
CA ALA A 198 -15.65 -1.32 2.13
C ALA A 198 -14.21 -1.62 1.65
N CYS A 199 -13.95 -1.51 0.35
CA CYS A 199 -12.65 -1.82 -0.24
C CYS A 199 -12.34 -0.90 -1.42
N TYR A 200 -11.04 -0.61 -1.64
CA TYR A 200 -10.51 0.11 -2.80
C TYR A 200 -9.22 -0.51 -3.30
N CYS A 201 -9.12 -0.70 -4.62
CA CYS A 201 -7.86 -1.04 -5.29
C CYS A 201 -7.07 0.23 -5.58
N LEU A 202 -5.85 0.31 -5.04
CA LEU A 202 -4.96 1.45 -5.24
C LEU A 202 -3.93 1.12 -6.32
N ASN A 203 -4.13 1.70 -7.51
CA ASN A 203 -3.38 1.36 -8.71
C ASN A 203 -3.22 2.60 -9.60
N ASP A 204 -2.13 2.66 -10.38
CA ASP A 204 -2.05 3.63 -11.48
C ASP A 204 -2.99 3.24 -12.64
N ASP A 205 -3.08 4.10 -13.67
CA ASP A 205 -4.00 3.88 -14.80
C ASP A 205 -3.43 2.92 -15.85
N ALA A 206 -2.21 2.37 -15.65
CA ALA A 206 -1.47 1.65 -16.69
C ALA A 206 -0.94 0.28 -16.27
N PRO A 207 -1.81 -0.71 -15.96
CA PRO A 207 -1.37 -2.09 -15.89
C PRO A 207 -0.57 -2.47 -17.14
N SER A 208 0.57 -3.11 -16.97
CA SER A 208 1.48 -3.38 -18.09
C SER A 208 2.15 -4.74 -17.96
N PRO A 209 2.40 -5.46 -19.07
CA PRO A 209 3.22 -6.66 -19.05
C PRO A 209 4.63 -6.38 -18.49
N GLU A 210 5.19 -7.33 -17.77
CA GLU A 210 6.47 -7.15 -17.09
C GLU A 210 7.60 -6.78 -18.06
N HIS A 211 7.70 -7.46 -19.22
CA HIS A 211 8.71 -7.17 -20.23
C HIS A 211 8.62 -5.73 -20.78
N VAL A 212 7.40 -5.18 -20.89
CA VAL A 212 7.20 -3.78 -21.35
C VAL A 212 7.76 -2.81 -20.32
N VAL A 213 7.55 -3.09 -19.05
CA VAL A 213 8.06 -2.23 -17.97
C VAL A 213 9.57 -2.30 -17.88
N LEU A 214 10.16 -3.50 -17.86
CA LEU A 214 11.61 -3.66 -17.77
C LEU A 214 12.33 -3.02 -18.96
N ASN A 215 11.80 -3.20 -20.19
CA ASN A 215 12.36 -2.55 -21.37
C ASN A 215 12.17 -1.03 -21.35
N GLY A 216 11.06 -0.52 -20.82
CA GLY A 216 10.87 0.91 -20.63
C GLY A 216 11.88 1.52 -19.65
N LEU A 217 12.17 0.83 -18.53
CA LEU A 217 13.23 1.25 -17.60
C LEU A 217 14.62 1.22 -18.24
N ARG A 218 14.92 0.21 -19.03
CA ARG A 218 16.16 0.13 -19.81
C ARG A 218 16.30 1.32 -20.77
N ALA A 219 15.23 1.64 -21.48
CA ALA A 219 15.21 2.78 -22.40
C ALA A 219 15.49 4.12 -21.69
N LEU A 220 14.98 4.31 -20.46
CA LEU A 220 15.30 5.50 -19.65
C LEU A 220 16.79 5.63 -19.29
N ARG A 221 17.57 4.56 -19.42
CA ARG A 221 19.03 4.53 -19.21
C ARG A 221 19.81 4.35 -20.52
N GLY A 222 19.17 4.53 -21.68
CA GLY A 222 19.81 4.37 -22.99
C GLY A 222 20.24 2.94 -23.32
N LEU A 223 19.70 1.92 -22.62
CA LEU A 223 20.04 0.53 -22.83
C LEU A 223 19.11 -0.12 -23.88
N PRO A 224 19.61 -1.07 -24.70
CA PRO A 224 18.79 -1.75 -25.68
C PRO A 224 17.72 -2.63 -25.03
N ALA A 225 16.58 -2.79 -25.70
CA ALA A 225 15.54 -3.70 -25.28
C ALA A 225 16.01 -5.16 -25.31
N ILE A 226 15.43 -5.98 -24.45
CA ILE A 226 15.67 -7.43 -24.39
C ILE A 226 14.40 -8.15 -24.84
N ALA A 227 14.57 -9.17 -25.65
CA ALA A 227 13.44 -10.00 -26.06
C ALA A 227 12.77 -10.65 -24.83
N PRO A 228 11.43 -10.66 -24.74
CA PRO A 228 10.73 -11.24 -23.62
C PRO A 228 10.95 -12.75 -23.57
N ALA A 229 11.00 -13.33 -22.36
CA ALA A 229 11.06 -14.77 -22.16
C ALA A 229 9.77 -15.46 -22.67
N SER A 230 8.64 -14.77 -22.60
CA SER A 230 7.34 -15.20 -23.13
C SER A 230 6.46 -13.98 -23.32
N THR A 231 5.60 -13.99 -24.32
CA THR A 231 4.56 -12.98 -24.53
C THR A 231 3.18 -13.46 -24.11
N GLN A 232 3.07 -14.71 -23.64
CA GLN A 232 1.79 -15.26 -23.20
C GLN A 232 1.23 -14.44 -22.02
N PRO A 233 0.00 -13.93 -22.11
CA PRO A 233 -0.64 -13.22 -21.03
C PRO A 233 -0.77 -14.10 -19.79
N ARG A 234 -0.37 -13.57 -18.63
CA ARG A 234 -0.54 -14.16 -17.30
C ARG A 234 -0.79 -13.04 -16.30
N GLY A 235 -1.05 -13.39 -15.07
CA GLY A 235 -1.35 -12.40 -14.05
C GLY A 235 -2.74 -11.79 -14.24
N ARG A 236 -2.91 -10.59 -13.75
CA ARG A 236 -4.18 -9.86 -13.78
C ARG A 236 -3.95 -8.38 -14.00
N ARG A 237 -4.95 -7.70 -14.52
CA ARG A 237 -5.01 -6.23 -14.55
C ARG A 237 -5.92 -5.77 -13.41
N VAL A 238 -5.48 -4.82 -12.61
CA VAL A 238 -6.26 -4.30 -11.49
C VAL A 238 -6.90 -2.97 -11.92
N SER A 239 -8.20 -2.86 -11.75
CA SER A 239 -8.94 -1.62 -11.98
C SER A 239 -8.80 -0.67 -10.79
N ASN A 240 -8.67 0.63 -11.06
CA ASN A 240 -8.75 1.69 -10.05
C ASN A 240 -10.02 2.55 -10.26
N ALA A 241 -10.98 2.07 -11.04
CA ALA A 241 -12.14 2.84 -11.45
C ALA A 241 -12.96 3.36 -10.25
N LEU A 242 -13.11 2.55 -9.20
CA LEU A 242 -13.82 2.95 -7.99
C LEU A 242 -13.10 4.09 -7.27
N LEU A 243 -11.79 4.00 -7.12
CA LEU A 243 -10.97 5.05 -6.51
C LEU A 243 -10.99 6.34 -7.37
N ARG A 244 -10.90 6.21 -8.69
CA ARG A 244 -11.04 7.35 -9.61
C ARG A 244 -12.41 8.02 -9.49
N GLY A 245 -13.45 7.23 -9.31
CA GLY A 245 -14.82 7.69 -9.08
C GLY A 245 -15.03 8.47 -7.77
N SER A 246 -14.11 8.36 -6.80
CA SER A 246 -14.13 9.16 -5.56
C SER A 246 -13.57 10.58 -5.73
N GLY A 247 -13.05 10.92 -6.91
CA GLY A 247 -12.40 12.20 -7.18
C GLY A 247 -10.86 12.14 -7.09
N TRP A 248 -10.29 11.04 -6.61
CA TRP A 248 -8.84 10.87 -6.60
C TRP A 248 -8.26 10.75 -8.02
N ALA A 249 -7.11 11.37 -8.22
CA ALA A 249 -6.34 11.22 -9.45
C ALA A 249 -4.85 11.05 -9.13
N PRO A 250 -4.15 10.11 -9.79
CA PRO A 250 -2.71 9.94 -9.57
C PRO A 250 -1.92 11.11 -10.17
N CYS A 251 -0.89 11.56 -9.46
CA CYS A 251 0.12 12.47 -10.01
C CYS A 251 1.00 11.78 -11.06
N TYR A 252 1.13 10.46 -10.95
CA TYR A 252 1.85 9.60 -11.89
C TYR A 252 0.87 8.60 -12.50
N PRO A 253 0.17 8.98 -13.60
CA PRO A 253 -0.86 8.14 -14.22
C PRO A 253 -0.33 6.81 -14.72
N SER A 254 0.97 6.73 -15.01
CA SER A 254 1.63 5.46 -15.33
C SER A 254 3.03 5.38 -14.71
N TRP A 255 3.55 4.17 -14.67
CA TRP A 255 4.94 3.92 -14.28
C TRP A 255 5.95 4.71 -15.13
N ARG A 256 5.60 5.11 -16.37
CA ARG A 256 6.50 5.86 -17.25
C ARG A 256 6.84 7.22 -16.66
N GLU A 257 5.83 7.98 -16.26
CA GLU A 257 6.00 9.30 -15.64
C GLU A 257 6.75 9.20 -14.31
N GLY A 258 6.35 8.21 -13.48
CA GLY A 258 6.97 8.04 -12.16
C GLY A 258 8.45 7.70 -12.27
N TYR A 259 8.81 6.70 -13.06
CA TYR A 259 10.22 6.31 -13.23
C TYR A 259 11.05 7.32 -14.04
N ALA A 260 10.45 8.04 -15.01
CA ALA A 260 11.15 9.11 -15.71
C ALA A 260 11.56 10.23 -14.75
N ARG A 261 10.69 10.59 -13.79
CA ARG A 261 11.01 11.58 -12.76
C ARG A 261 12.12 11.10 -11.83
N GLU A 262 12.08 9.82 -11.40
CA GLU A 262 13.17 9.26 -10.57
C GLU A 262 14.52 9.30 -11.30
N ALA A 263 14.53 8.89 -12.58
CA ALA A 263 15.76 8.91 -13.40
C ALA A 263 16.37 10.30 -13.53
N GLY A 264 15.54 11.35 -13.57
CA GLY A 264 15.98 12.75 -13.64
C GLY A 264 16.41 13.35 -12.29
N SER A 265 16.13 12.70 -11.17
CA SER A 265 16.44 13.19 -9.81
C SER A 265 17.80 12.68 -9.28
N GLU A 266 18.46 11.79 -10.00
CA GLU A 266 19.76 11.18 -9.59
C GLU A 266 20.98 11.94 -10.17
N HIS A 267 20.81 13.24 -10.52
CA HIS A 267 21.90 14.11 -11.02
C HIS A 267 22.21 15.24 -10.06
#